data_dfb6d1073b8835fa64e367857cd20fec
#
_entry.id   dfb6d1073b8835fa64e367857cd20fec
#
_cell.length_a   1.000
_cell.length_b   1.000
_cell.length_c   1.000
_cell.angle_alpha   90.00
_cell.angle_beta   90.00
_cell.angle_gamma   90.00
#
_symmetry.space_group_name_H-M   'P 1'
#
loop_
_entity.id
_entity.type
_entity.pdbx_description
1 polymer ?
#
loop_
_entity_poly.entity_id
_entity_poly.type
_entity_poly.pdbx_seq_one_letter_code
_entity_poly.pdbx_strand_id
1 'polypeptide(L)'
;MAVNTVLVCETQVPLVRGGAELLVQQLVSELRARGVATDRVSLPFKWYPKDEILPHAAAWRLLDLSESNGRPIDLIVATKFPTYFARHPNKVCWLVHQHRAVYELCNTQYSDFGNEELDVALRDRVMALDESMLAECRGLYTISQTVSNRLQMYNGLASTPLYHPPLMARQLAHGEYGNYVLSVARLEKNKRVDLAVRAMAHLPSHLRLVVVGDGSFREFVEKAAEASGASDRITFAGAVSDDALVALYRDALCLVYVPYDEDYGLATLEAFLAQKPVITARDSGGTLEFVRDGDNGFVVEPDPVAVAGAVAKLDADRALTASLGAHGRDLARTITWDTVIDRLLSHG
;
A
#
# COMPACT_ATOMS: atom_id res chain seq x y z
N MET A 1 -16.84 -6.34 26.91
CA MET A 1 -18.22 -6.06 26.41
C MET A 1 -18.17 -6.20 24.90
N ALA A 2 -19.29 -6.54 24.24
CA ALA A 2 -19.29 -6.57 22.78
C ALA A 2 -19.14 -5.14 22.23
N VAL A 3 -18.28 -4.95 21.22
CA VAL A 3 -18.13 -3.66 20.52
C VAL A 3 -19.29 -3.49 19.55
N ASN A 4 -20.12 -2.49 19.77
CA ASN A 4 -21.30 -2.22 18.95
C ASN A 4 -21.15 -0.96 18.08
N THR A 5 -20.27 -0.03 18.50
CA THR A 5 -20.07 1.26 17.86
C THR A 5 -18.57 1.51 17.63
N VAL A 6 -18.18 1.78 16.37
CA VAL A 6 -16.80 2.01 15.98
C VAL A 6 -16.68 3.27 15.13
N LEU A 7 -15.71 4.13 15.42
CA LEU A 7 -15.30 5.18 14.50
C LEU A 7 -13.94 4.84 13.89
N VAL A 8 -13.86 4.89 12.57
CA VAL A 8 -12.60 4.73 11.84
C VAL A 8 -12.06 6.12 11.49
N CYS A 9 -10.88 6.43 12.01
CA CYS A 9 -10.23 7.73 11.83
C CYS A 9 -9.29 7.70 10.63
N GLU A 10 -9.48 8.61 9.69
CA GLU A 10 -8.60 8.78 8.54
C GLU A 10 -8.21 10.24 8.31
N THR A 11 -7.04 10.45 7.75
CA THR A 11 -6.68 11.74 7.15
C THR A 11 -6.90 11.67 5.65
N GLN A 12 -7.45 12.73 5.09
CA GLN A 12 -7.71 12.82 3.65
C GLN A 12 -6.86 13.93 3.02
N VAL A 13 -6.18 13.61 1.94
CA VAL A 13 -5.65 14.61 1.03
C VAL A 13 -6.74 14.88 -0.02
N PRO A 14 -7.32 16.08 -0.08
CA PRO A 14 -8.39 16.38 -1.02
C PRO A 14 -8.01 16.02 -2.47
N LEU A 15 -8.95 15.42 -3.19
CA LEU A 15 -8.80 15.01 -4.60
C LEU A 15 -7.80 13.86 -4.85
N VAL A 16 -7.18 13.30 -3.80
CA VAL A 16 -6.26 12.16 -3.89
C VAL A 16 -6.95 10.92 -3.31
N ARG A 17 -6.89 9.82 -4.05
CA ARG A 17 -7.30 8.49 -3.57
C ARG A 17 -6.17 7.51 -3.78
N GLY A 18 -5.89 6.72 -2.76
CA GLY A 18 -4.86 5.68 -2.77
C GLY A 18 -5.26 4.48 -1.93
N GLY A 19 -4.31 3.56 -1.72
CA GLY A 19 -4.55 2.33 -0.96
C GLY A 19 -5.06 2.57 0.46
N ALA A 20 -4.60 3.63 1.14
CA ALA A 20 -5.04 3.94 2.50
C ALA A 20 -6.52 4.34 2.58
N GLU A 21 -6.98 5.17 1.66
CA GLU A 21 -8.39 5.59 1.59
C GLU A 21 -9.30 4.42 1.22
N LEU A 22 -8.86 3.55 0.31
CA LEU A 22 -9.57 2.31 -0.05
C LEU A 22 -9.64 1.34 1.13
N LEU A 23 -8.55 1.19 1.89
CA LEU A 23 -8.51 0.39 3.10
C LEU A 23 -9.56 0.84 4.12
N VAL A 24 -9.61 2.14 4.42
CA VAL A 24 -10.59 2.70 5.38
C VAL A 24 -12.01 2.48 4.90
N GLN A 25 -12.29 2.74 3.62
CA GLN A 25 -13.61 2.50 3.04
C GLN A 25 -14.03 1.04 3.19
N GLN A 26 -13.12 0.11 2.93
CA GLN A 26 -13.39 -1.32 3.01
C GLN A 26 -13.55 -1.78 4.47
N LEU A 27 -12.72 -1.29 5.40
CA LEU A 27 -12.86 -1.57 6.83
C LEU A 27 -14.23 -1.16 7.35
N VAL A 28 -14.69 0.05 7.02
CA VAL A 28 -16.03 0.52 7.40
C VAL A 28 -17.13 -0.38 6.82
N SER A 29 -17.00 -0.77 5.56
CA SER A 29 -17.96 -1.67 4.91
C SER A 29 -18.02 -3.05 5.57
N GLU A 30 -16.87 -3.64 5.88
CA GLU A 30 -16.76 -4.95 6.50
C GLU A 30 -17.25 -4.97 7.96
N LEU A 31 -17.01 -3.90 8.72
CA LEU A 31 -17.58 -3.74 10.08
C LEU A 31 -19.11 -3.64 10.02
N ARG A 32 -19.64 -2.82 9.12
CA ARG A 32 -21.10 -2.68 8.92
C ARG A 32 -21.76 -3.98 8.48
N ALA A 33 -21.13 -4.73 7.60
CA ALA A 33 -21.63 -6.02 7.13
C ALA A 33 -21.76 -7.06 8.26
N ARG A 34 -20.98 -6.89 9.34
CA ARG A 34 -21.02 -7.72 10.57
C ARG A 34 -21.93 -7.16 11.68
N GLY A 35 -22.73 -6.12 11.37
CA GLY A 35 -23.69 -5.54 12.28
C GLY A 35 -23.11 -4.52 13.28
N VAL A 36 -21.84 -4.11 13.12
CA VAL A 36 -21.23 -3.07 13.94
C VAL A 36 -21.62 -1.69 13.40
N ALA A 37 -22.22 -0.86 14.25
CA ALA A 37 -22.55 0.53 13.90
C ALA A 37 -21.24 1.30 13.72
N THR A 38 -20.89 1.61 12.48
CA THR A 38 -19.57 2.17 12.15
C THR A 38 -19.72 3.44 11.32
N ASP A 39 -18.93 4.44 11.64
CA ASP A 39 -18.78 5.62 10.79
C ASP A 39 -17.32 6.03 10.66
N ARG A 40 -17.07 7.00 9.77
CA ARG A 40 -15.76 7.50 9.42
C ARG A 40 -15.59 8.93 9.91
N VAL A 41 -14.50 9.19 10.61
CA VAL A 41 -14.07 10.54 10.97
C VAL A 41 -12.88 10.89 10.06
N SER A 42 -13.05 11.93 9.23
CA SER A 42 -12.07 12.33 8.25
C SER A 42 -11.73 13.80 8.42
N LEU A 43 -10.44 14.11 8.58
CA LEU A 43 -9.93 15.49 8.54
C LEU A 43 -8.98 15.65 7.35
N PRO A 44 -9.02 16.82 6.67
CA PRO A 44 -8.02 17.14 5.66
C PRO A 44 -6.61 17.15 6.27
N PHE A 45 -5.61 16.67 5.51
CA PHE A 45 -4.21 16.73 5.91
C PHE A 45 -3.37 17.46 4.87
N LYS A 46 -2.60 18.43 5.34
CA LYS A 46 -1.65 19.20 4.56
C LYS A 46 -0.28 19.14 5.26
N TRP A 47 0.77 18.82 4.51
CA TRP A 47 2.14 18.70 5.03
C TRP A 47 3.11 19.71 4.44
N TYR A 48 2.58 20.65 3.64
CA TYR A 48 3.37 21.69 2.99
C TYR A 48 2.67 23.06 3.15
N PRO A 49 3.43 24.11 3.51
CA PRO A 49 4.81 23.99 4.00
C PRO A 49 4.90 23.12 5.25
N LYS A 50 6.10 22.63 5.61
CA LYS A 50 6.32 21.63 6.66
C LYS A 50 5.79 22.02 8.04
N ASP A 51 5.72 23.31 8.34
CA ASP A 51 5.15 23.86 9.58
C ASP A 51 3.65 23.56 9.77
N GLU A 52 2.93 23.19 8.71
CA GLU A 52 1.54 22.75 8.78
C GLU A 52 1.36 21.35 9.41
N ILE A 53 2.42 20.54 9.47
CA ILE A 53 2.34 19.17 9.98
C ILE A 53 1.86 19.12 11.43
N LEU A 54 2.45 19.94 12.31
CA LEU A 54 2.07 19.96 13.73
C LEU A 54 0.69 20.55 14.00
N PRO A 55 0.24 21.65 13.36
CA PRO A 55 -1.13 22.12 13.45
C PRO A 55 -2.17 21.06 13.08
N HIS A 56 -1.95 20.31 11.99
CA HIS A 56 -2.85 19.23 11.60
C HIS A 56 -2.86 18.07 12.60
N ALA A 57 -1.72 17.72 13.20
CA ALA A 57 -1.65 16.75 14.28
C ALA A 57 -2.39 17.24 15.53
N ALA A 58 -2.23 18.52 15.89
CA ALA A 58 -2.93 19.13 17.01
C ALA A 58 -4.45 19.15 16.80
N ALA A 59 -4.94 19.35 15.57
CA ALA A 59 -6.37 19.29 15.27
C ALA A 59 -6.98 17.93 15.66
N TRP A 60 -6.32 16.82 15.38
CA TRP A 60 -6.74 15.51 15.85
C TRP A 60 -6.72 15.38 17.37
N ARG A 61 -5.73 15.96 18.05
CA ARG A 61 -5.63 15.92 19.52
C ARG A 61 -6.76 16.66 20.23
N LEU A 62 -7.36 17.64 19.59
CA LEU A 62 -8.51 18.38 20.13
C LEU A 62 -9.83 17.59 20.08
N LEU A 63 -9.91 16.55 19.25
CA LEU A 63 -11.11 15.74 19.11
C LEU A 63 -11.26 14.80 20.31
N ASP A 64 -12.42 14.85 20.94
CA ASP A 64 -12.92 13.84 21.86
C ASP A 64 -13.96 13.01 21.10
N LEU A 65 -13.66 11.74 20.87
CA LEU A 65 -14.50 10.82 20.10
C LEU A 65 -15.17 9.76 21.00
N SER A 66 -15.26 10.02 22.31
CA SER A 66 -15.84 9.06 23.27
C SER A 66 -17.36 8.93 23.16
N GLU A 67 -18.02 9.95 22.60
CA GLU A 67 -19.46 9.93 22.37
C GLU A 67 -19.84 10.70 21.11
N SER A 68 -21.03 10.39 20.55
CA SER A 68 -21.65 11.12 19.47
C SER A 68 -23.15 11.23 19.70
N ASN A 69 -23.64 12.47 19.87
CA ASN A 69 -25.07 12.76 20.07
C ASN A 69 -25.71 11.92 21.21
N GLY A 70 -25.02 11.88 22.37
CA GLY A 70 -25.45 11.14 23.54
C GLY A 70 -25.30 9.61 23.44
N ARG A 71 -24.67 9.11 22.40
CA ARG A 71 -24.35 7.68 22.25
C ARG A 71 -22.86 7.45 22.49
N PRO A 72 -22.49 6.57 23.42
CA PRO A 72 -21.09 6.23 23.63
C PRO A 72 -20.53 5.54 22.37
N ILE A 73 -19.28 5.82 22.08
CA ILE A 73 -18.49 5.13 21.07
C ILE A 73 -17.62 4.10 21.80
N ASP A 74 -17.74 2.82 21.41
CA ASP A 74 -17.04 1.74 22.12
C ASP A 74 -15.58 1.67 21.74
N LEU A 75 -15.23 2.00 20.49
CA LEU A 75 -13.89 1.86 19.96
C LEU A 75 -13.60 2.91 18.86
N ILE A 76 -12.39 3.45 18.85
CA ILE A 76 -11.86 4.12 17.65
C ILE A 76 -10.72 3.31 17.05
N VAL A 77 -10.67 3.26 15.72
CA VAL A 77 -9.55 2.69 14.94
C VAL A 77 -8.84 3.83 14.21
N ALA A 78 -7.64 4.16 14.66
CA ALA A 78 -6.76 5.11 14.00
C ALA A 78 -5.94 4.38 12.91
N THR A 79 -5.67 5.04 11.76
CA THR A 79 -5.11 4.33 10.59
C THR A 79 -3.76 4.85 10.11
N LYS A 80 -3.54 6.14 10.07
CA LYS A 80 -2.28 6.75 9.63
C LYS A 80 -2.02 8.07 10.35
N PHE A 81 -0.80 8.60 10.23
CA PHE A 81 -0.47 9.92 10.76
C PHE A 81 -1.45 10.99 10.26
N PRO A 82 -1.95 11.85 11.13
CA PRO A 82 -1.85 11.88 12.61
C PRO A 82 -3.13 11.40 13.31
N THR A 83 -3.93 10.48 12.76
CA THR A 83 -5.24 10.07 13.30
C THR A 83 -5.17 9.50 14.73
N TYR A 84 -4.06 8.89 15.11
CA TYR A 84 -3.83 8.32 16.44
C TYR A 84 -3.62 9.38 17.53
N PHE A 85 -3.59 10.67 17.17
CA PHE A 85 -3.63 11.78 18.11
C PHE A 85 -5.02 11.97 18.74
N ALA A 86 -6.10 11.49 18.10
CA ALA A 86 -7.46 11.58 18.64
C ALA A 86 -7.55 10.98 20.06
N ARG A 87 -8.38 11.57 20.89
CA ARG A 87 -8.62 11.11 22.27
C ARG A 87 -9.78 10.15 22.32
N HIS A 88 -9.54 8.98 22.91
CA HIS A 88 -10.58 8.00 23.21
C HIS A 88 -10.07 7.01 24.27
N PRO A 89 -10.88 6.60 25.26
CA PRO A 89 -10.47 5.66 26.29
C PRO A 89 -10.16 4.25 25.74
N ASN A 90 -10.76 3.90 24.61
CA ASN A 90 -10.54 2.64 23.92
C ASN A 90 -10.09 2.91 22.46
N LYS A 91 -8.81 3.21 22.29
CA LYS A 91 -8.17 3.53 21.00
C LYS A 91 -7.29 2.37 20.57
N VAL A 92 -7.50 1.91 19.34
CA VAL A 92 -6.63 0.96 18.63
C VAL A 92 -6.02 1.66 17.43
N CYS A 93 -4.76 1.43 17.15
CA CYS A 93 -4.13 1.88 15.92
C CYS A 93 -3.89 0.69 14.99
N TRP A 94 -4.41 0.77 13.77
CA TRP A 94 -4.03 -0.11 12.67
C TRP A 94 -3.26 0.72 11.66
N LEU A 95 -1.96 0.84 11.92
CA LEU A 95 -1.07 1.79 11.26
C LEU A 95 -0.79 1.39 9.82
N VAL A 96 -1.24 2.22 8.88
CA VAL A 96 -0.89 2.12 7.46
C VAL A 96 0.54 2.61 7.24
N HIS A 97 0.84 3.79 7.72
CA HIS A 97 2.19 4.37 7.77
C HIS A 97 2.22 5.59 8.71
N GLN A 98 3.40 5.90 9.19
CA GLN A 98 3.76 7.16 9.83
C GLN A 98 3.90 8.27 8.76
N HIS A 99 4.33 9.48 9.13
CA HIS A 99 4.67 10.49 8.12
C HIS A 99 6.05 10.17 7.51
N ARG A 100 6.06 9.32 6.48
CA ARG A 100 7.24 8.66 5.89
C ARG A 100 8.43 9.59 5.59
N ALA A 101 8.15 10.84 5.18
CA ALA A 101 9.18 11.83 4.90
C ALA A 101 10.05 12.16 6.13
N VAL A 102 9.49 12.04 7.34
CA VAL A 102 10.17 12.26 8.63
C VAL A 102 11.00 11.03 9.04
N TYR A 103 10.61 9.84 8.58
CA TYR A 103 11.17 8.55 8.99
C TYR A 103 12.14 7.96 7.93
N GLU A 104 11.79 6.83 7.36
CA GLU A 104 12.66 6.05 6.49
C GLU A 104 12.97 6.71 5.15
N LEU A 105 12.15 7.66 4.70
CA LEU A 105 12.43 8.41 3.48
C LEU A 105 13.30 9.65 3.72
N CYS A 106 13.51 10.07 4.97
CA CYS A 106 14.34 11.23 5.28
C CYS A 106 15.74 11.10 4.68
N ASN A 107 16.26 12.18 4.11
CA ASN A 107 17.53 12.21 3.38
C ASN A 107 17.61 11.32 2.12
N THR A 108 16.48 10.82 1.62
CA THR A 108 16.45 10.13 0.34
C THR A 108 15.93 11.04 -0.77
N GLN A 109 16.09 10.63 -2.00
CA GLN A 109 15.52 11.34 -3.15
C GLN A 109 13.96 11.35 -3.19
N TYR A 110 13.31 10.68 -2.24
CA TYR A 110 11.86 10.54 -2.14
C TYR A 110 11.24 11.40 -1.04
N SER A 111 12.06 12.20 -0.34
CA SER A 111 11.62 13.08 0.75
C SER A 111 12.08 14.51 0.53
N ASP A 112 11.31 15.44 1.08
CA ASP A 112 11.65 16.85 1.22
C ASP A 112 12.31 17.18 2.57
N PHE A 113 12.46 16.18 3.48
CA PHE A 113 13.18 16.32 4.73
C PHE A 113 14.66 15.96 4.58
N GLY A 114 15.50 16.87 5.07
CA GLY A 114 16.97 16.76 5.04
C GLY A 114 17.61 16.87 6.42
N ASN A 115 18.89 17.29 6.41
CA ASN A 115 19.70 17.50 7.61
C ASN A 115 19.77 18.99 8.02
N GLU A 116 18.94 19.85 7.46
CA GLU A 116 18.85 21.24 7.88
C GLU A 116 18.30 21.32 9.33
N GLU A 117 18.75 22.29 10.10
CA GLU A 117 18.41 22.44 11.52
C GLU A 117 16.91 22.43 11.78
N LEU A 118 16.14 23.13 10.94
CA LEU A 118 14.67 23.17 11.04
C LEU A 118 14.03 21.83 10.74
N ASP A 119 14.54 21.08 9.76
CA ASP A 119 14.06 19.74 9.41
C ASP A 119 14.32 18.76 10.54
N VAL A 120 15.52 18.80 11.12
CA VAL A 120 15.90 17.96 12.26
C VAL A 120 15.01 18.25 13.45
N ALA A 121 14.83 19.53 13.80
CA ALA A 121 13.99 19.92 14.94
C ALA A 121 12.52 19.51 14.78
N LEU A 122 11.96 19.68 13.57
CA LEU A 122 10.59 19.26 13.27
C LEU A 122 10.46 17.73 13.30
N ARG A 123 11.40 17.02 12.72
CA ARG A 123 11.46 15.55 12.72
C ARG A 123 11.47 15.01 14.14
N ASP A 124 12.38 15.48 14.99
CA ASP A 124 12.51 15.03 16.37
C ASP A 124 11.21 15.30 17.16
N ARG A 125 10.58 16.44 16.89
CA ARG A 125 9.29 16.78 17.52
C ARG A 125 8.16 15.85 17.06
N VAL A 126 8.05 15.55 15.78
CA VAL A 126 7.05 14.61 15.24
C VAL A 126 7.27 13.22 15.82
N MET A 127 8.51 12.72 15.85
CA MET A 127 8.84 11.40 16.36
C MET A 127 8.49 11.26 17.85
N ALA A 128 8.83 12.25 18.67
CA ALA A 128 8.49 12.25 20.11
C ALA A 128 6.97 12.29 20.36
N LEU A 129 6.24 13.05 19.56
CA LEU A 129 4.77 13.09 19.64
C LEU A 129 4.15 11.77 19.18
N ASP A 130 4.62 11.18 18.09
CA ASP A 130 4.15 9.89 17.60
C ASP A 130 4.33 8.79 18.65
N GLU A 131 5.51 8.69 19.26
CA GLU A 131 5.79 7.74 20.33
C GLU A 131 4.77 7.89 21.47
N SER A 132 4.56 9.12 21.94
CA SER A 132 3.63 9.41 23.04
C SER A 132 2.18 9.07 22.67
N MET A 133 1.72 9.42 21.45
CA MET A 133 0.32 9.23 21.04
C MET A 133 0.00 7.77 20.69
N LEU A 134 0.96 7.05 20.12
CA LEU A 134 0.83 5.63 19.80
C LEU A 134 0.87 4.79 21.09
N ALA A 135 1.65 5.17 22.10
CA ALA A 135 1.67 4.50 23.39
C ALA A 135 0.33 4.56 24.14
N GLU A 136 -0.55 5.51 23.81
CA GLU A 136 -1.92 5.58 24.35
C GLU A 136 -2.85 4.49 23.80
N CYS A 137 -2.48 3.83 22.69
CA CYS A 137 -3.33 2.83 22.05
C CYS A 137 -3.34 1.52 22.85
N ARG A 138 -4.53 0.94 23.06
CA ARG A 138 -4.67 -0.38 23.70
C ARG A 138 -4.18 -1.52 22.84
N GLY A 139 -4.17 -1.33 21.52
CA GLY A 139 -3.63 -2.26 20.55
C GLY A 139 -2.90 -1.52 19.43
N LEU A 140 -1.70 -1.99 19.11
CA LEU A 140 -0.91 -1.50 17.97
C LEU A 140 -0.81 -2.60 16.93
N TYR A 141 -1.44 -2.36 15.81
CA TYR A 141 -1.38 -3.19 14.61
C TYR A 141 -0.77 -2.38 13.46
N THR A 142 -0.17 -3.07 12.53
CA THR A 142 0.37 -2.48 11.30
C THR A 142 -0.13 -3.24 10.10
N ILE A 143 -0.19 -2.63 8.93
CA ILE A 143 -0.64 -3.32 7.72
C ILE A 143 0.37 -4.36 7.22
N SER A 144 1.63 -4.30 7.69
CA SER A 144 2.72 -5.17 7.25
C SER A 144 3.80 -5.33 8.33
N GLN A 145 4.63 -6.35 8.19
CA GLN A 145 5.83 -6.52 9.00
C GLN A 145 6.83 -5.38 8.75
N THR A 146 6.91 -4.89 7.52
CA THR A 146 7.76 -3.74 7.15
C THR A 146 7.40 -2.50 7.98
N VAL A 147 6.11 -2.17 8.07
CA VAL A 147 5.64 -1.04 8.91
C VAL A 147 5.87 -1.34 10.40
N SER A 148 5.68 -2.59 10.85
CA SER A 148 5.97 -3.01 12.23
C SER A 148 7.46 -2.82 12.59
N ASN A 149 8.35 -3.22 11.69
CA ASN A 149 9.79 -3.07 11.87
C ASN A 149 10.20 -1.59 11.94
N ARG A 150 9.61 -0.73 11.11
CA ARG A 150 9.83 0.73 11.18
C ARG A 150 9.35 1.31 12.51
N LEU A 151 8.15 0.94 12.96
CA LEU A 151 7.61 1.38 14.25
C LEU A 151 8.52 0.98 15.41
N GLN A 152 9.03 -0.26 15.40
CA GLN A 152 9.99 -0.73 16.39
C GLN A 152 11.32 0.02 16.30
N MET A 153 11.83 0.23 15.09
CA MET A 153 13.14 0.89 14.86
C MET A 153 13.14 2.36 15.29
N TYR A 154 12.10 3.10 14.93
CA TYR A 154 12.07 4.55 15.10
C TYR A 154 11.40 5.02 16.39
N ASN A 155 10.45 4.26 16.93
CA ASN A 155 9.68 4.64 18.11
C ASN A 155 9.81 3.65 19.27
N GLY A 156 10.53 2.54 19.11
CA GLY A 156 10.69 1.53 20.15
C GLY A 156 9.39 0.76 20.49
N LEU A 157 8.34 0.89 19.68
CA LEU A 157 7.02 0.33 19.94
C LEU A 157 6.82 -0.99 19.20
N ALA A 158 6.49 -2.06 19.94
CA ALA A 158 6.11 -3.33 19.37
C ALA A 158 4.69 -3.27 18.79
N SER A 159 4.48 -3.91 17.64
CA SER A 159 3.17 -4.03 17.01
C SER A 159 2.98 -5.38 16.36
N THR A 160 1.75 -5.72 16.02
CA THR A 160 1.42 -6.98 15.34
C THR A 160 1.00 -6.68 13.90
N PRO A 161 1.66 -7.27 12.89
CA PRO A 161 1.20 -7.19 11.51
C PRO A 161 -0.19 -7.79 11.36
N LEU A 162 -1.06 -7.09 10.65
CA LEU A 162 -2.44 -7.49 10.39
C LEU A 162 -2.75 -7.21 8.92
N TYR A 163 -2.58 -8.23 8.10
CA TYR A 163 -2.74 -8.17 6.65
C TYR A 163 -4.20 -8.14 6.24
N HIS A 164 -4.51 -7.43 5.17
CA HIS A 164 -5.88 -7.35 4.64
C HIS A 164 -5.94 -7.71 3.15
N PRO A 165 -7.06 -8.29 2.69
CA PRO A 165 -7.22 -8.56 1.26
C PRO A 165 -7.47 -7.26 0.48
N PRO A 166 -7.18 -7.22 -0.83
CA PRO A 166 -7.52 -6.10 -1.69
C PRO A 166 -9.03 -5.94 -1.88
N LEU A 167 -9.46 -4.73 -2.25
CA LEU A 167 -10.88 -4.39 -2.45
C LEU A 167 -11.57 -5.34 -3.44
N MET A 168 -10.89 -5.67 -4.54
CA MET A 168 -11.42 -6.50 -5.61
C MET A 168 -11.21 -8.00 -5.40
N ALA A 169 -10.83 -8.45 -4.19
CA ALA A 169 -10.45 -9.85 -3.93
C ALA A 169 -11.47 -10.89 -4.42
N ARG A 170 -12.77 -10.56 -4.35
CA ARG A 170 -13.86 -11.46 -4.78
C ARG A 170 -14.10 -11.46 -6.29
N GLN A 171 -13.58 -10.48 -7.01
CA GLN A 171 -13.77 -10.28 -8.45
C GLN A 171 -12.59 -10.81 -9.26
N LEU A 172 -11.40 -10.85 -8.63
CA LEU A 172 -10.17 -11.30 -9.27
C LEU A 172 -10.23 -12.80 -9.55
N ALA A 173 -10.02 -13.16 -10.81
CA ALA A 173 -10.07 -14.51 -11.30
C ALA A 173 -8.94 -14.79 -12.30
N HIS A 174 -8.55 -16.04 -12.41
CA HIS A 174 -7.60 -16.50 -13.41
C HIS A 174 -8.25 -16.59 -14.78
N GLY A 175 -7.56 -16.09 -15.80
CA GLY A 175 -7.79 -16.34 -17.21
C GLY A 175 -6.54 -16.97 -17.85
N GLU A 176 -6.36 -16.78 -19.13
CA GLU A 176 -5.17 -17.27 -19.83
C GLU A 176 -3.95 -16.38 -19.53
N TYR A 177 -2.75 -16.93 -19.74
CA TYR A 177 -1.51 -16.16 -19.73
C TYR A 177 -1.29 -15.53 -21.10
N GLY A 178 -1.68 -14.28 -21.26
CA GLY A 178 -1.49 -13.52 -22.48
C GLY A 178 -0.02 -13.19 -22.79
N ASN A 179 0.17 -12.32 -23.75
CA ASN A 179 1.50 -11.86 -24.17
C ASN A 179 1.79 -10.42 -23.71
N TYR A 180 1.25 -10.01 -22.57
CA TYR A 180 1.54 -8.71 -21.98
C TYR A 180 1.89 -8.80 -20.51
N VAL A 181 2.83 -7.94 -20.14
CA VAL A 181 3.22 -7.65 -18.77
C VAL A 181 2.30 -6.55 -18.25
N LEU A 182 1.84 -6.67 -17.03
CA LEU A 182 1.04 -5.65 -16.37
C LEU A 182 1.89 -4.88 -15.35
N SER A 183 1.72 -3.56 -15.27
CA SER A 183 2.25 -2.73 -14.20
C SER A 183 1.15 -1.83 -13.66
N VAL A 184 0.82 -1.95 -12.37
CA VAL A 184 -0.28 -1.22 -11.72
C VAL A 184 0.26 -0.42 -10.55
N ALA A 185 0.28 0.90 -10.68
CA ALA A 185 0.73 1.80 -9.62
C ALA A 185 0.30 3.24 -9.91
N ARG A 186 0.24 4.08 -8.86
CA ARG A 186 0.32 5.53 -9.08
C ARG A 186 1.67 5.85 -9.74
N LEU A 187 1.67 6.70 -10.74
CA LEU A 187 2.91 7.11 -11.41
C LEU A 187 3.65 8.15 -10.55
N GLU A 188 4.26 7.66 -9.46
CA GLU A 188 5.08 8.42 -8.54
C GLU A 188 6.51 7.89 -8.57
N LYS A 189 7.49 8.76 -8.23
CA LYS A 189 8.90 8.45 -8.32
C LYS A 189 9.29 7.16 -7.59
N ASN A 190 8.76 6.95 -6.40
CA ASN A 190 9.03 5.76 -5.58
C ASN A 190 8.39 4.47 -6.10
N LYS A 191 7.46 4.54 -7.07
CA LYS A 191 6.86 3.35 -7.70
C LYS A 191 7.71 2.77 -8.82
N ARG A 192 8.69 3.53 -9.33
CA ARG A 192 9.72 3.11 -10.30
C ARG A 192 9.17 2.37 -11.52
N VAL A 193 8.00 2.80 -12.02
CA VAL A 193 7.36 2.21 -13.20
C VAL A 193 8.26 2.31 -14.44
N ASP A 194 9.17 3.28 -14.47
CA ASP A 194 10.19 3.43 -15.50
C ASP A 194 11.12 2.20 -15.62
N LEU A 195 11.34 1.41 -14.56
CA LEU A 195 12.12 0.17 -14.66
C LEU A 195 11.39 -0.88 -15.52
N ALA A 196 10.06 -1.03 -15.34
CA ALA A 196 9.25 -1.92 -16.18
C ALA A 196 9.24 -1.45 -17.64
N VAL A 197 9.12 -0.14 -17.85
CA VAL A 197 9.13 0.49 -19.19
C VAL A 197 10.48 0.26 -19.87
N ARG A 198 11.59 0.54 -19.22
CA ARG A 198 12.95 0.33 -19.75
C ARG A 198 13.25 -1.14 -20.00
N ALA A 199 12.70 -2.06 -19.22
CA ALA A 199 12.85 -3.50 -19.41
C ALA A 199 12.32 -3.96 -20.78
N MET A 200 11.34 -3.25 -21.36
CA MET A 200 10.76 -3.59 -22.67
C MET A 200 11.78 -3.57 -23.81
N ALA A 201 12.85 -2.77 -23.71
CA ALA A 201 13.94 -2.76 -24.69
C ALA A 201 14.69 -4.12 -24.79
N HIS A 202 14.64 -4.91 -23.73
CA HIS A 202 15.35 -6.19 -23.60
C HIS A 202 14.43 -7.41 -23.77
N LEU A 203 13.14 -7.19 -24.06
CA LEU A 203 12.14 -8.25 -24.20
C LEU A 203 11.83 -8.56 -25.66
N PRO A 204 11.44 -9.83 -25.98
CA PRO A 204 10.98 -10.22 -27.29
C PRO A 204 9.86 -9.30 -27.84
N SER A 205 9.85 -9.10 -29.15
CA SER A 205 8.97 -8.14 -29.83
C SER A 205 7.48 -8.47 -29.75
N HIS A 206 7.11 -9.71 -29.44
CA HIS A 206 5.72 -10.12 -29.25
C HIS A 206 5.15 -9.73 -27.88
N LEU A 207 6.01 -9.43 -26.90
CA LEU A 207 5.57 -9.00 -25.58
C LEU A 207 5.23 -7.51 -25.58
N ARG A 208 4.16 -7.19 -24.86
CA ARG A 208 3.66 -5.83 -24.63
C ARG A 208 3.71 -5.48 -23.15
N LEU A 209 3.65 -4.20 -22.83
CA LEU A 209 3.49 -3.70 -21.47
C LEU A 209 2.21 -2.86 -21.40
N VAL A 210 1.39 -3.14 -20.39
CA VAL A 210 0.24 -2.30 -20.04
C VAL A 210 0.53 -1.64 -18.68
N VAL A 211 0.58 -0.32 -18.67
CA VAL A 211 0.77 0.51 -17.48
C VAL A 211 -0.58 1.09 -17.06
N VAL A 212 -1.03 0.76 -15.87
CA VAL A 212 -2.27 1.26 -15.28
C VAL A 212 -1.97 2.19 -14.12
N GLY A 213 -2.60 3.34 -14.12
CA GLY A 213 -2.47 4.39 -13.12
C GLY A 213 -2.05 5.72 -13.71
N ASP A 214 -2.07 6.74 -12.86
CA ASP A 214 -1.67 8.11 -13.18
C ASP A 214 -0.90 8.71 -12.00
N GLY A 215 -0.24 9.85 -12.20
CA GLY A 215 0.50 10.52 -11.14
C GLY A 215 1.47 11.57 -11.65
N SER A 216 2.13 12.23 -10.70
CA SER A 216 3.03 13.36 -10.96
C SER A 216 4.26 12.99 -11.81
N PHE A 217 4.61 11.71 -11.86
CA PHE A 217 5.81 11.20 -12.57
C PHE A 217 5.50 10.64 -13.97
N ARG A 218 4.26 10.81 -14.45
CA ARG A 218 3.79 10.28 -15.74
C ARG A 218 4.66 10.71 -16.91
N GLU A 219 4.91 12.00 -17.05
CA GLU A 219 5.72 12.54 -18.16
C GLU A 219 7.12 11.93 -18.22
N PHE A 220 7.74 11.71 -17.03
CA PHE A 220 9.05 11.05 -16.96
C PHE A 220 9.00 9.61 -17.46
N VAL A 221 7.95 8.85 -17.09
CA VAL A 221 7.78 7.44 -17.50
C VAL A 221 7.49 7.35 -19.00
N GLU A 222 6.70 8.26 -19.57
CA GLU A 222 6.45 8.35 -21.02
C GLU A 222 7.73 8.66 -21.81
N LYS A 223 8.54 9.62 -21.34
CA LYS A 223 9.86 9.88 -21.93
C LYS A 223 10.81 8.68 -21.84
N ALA A 224 10.74 7.91 -20.75
CA ALA A 224 11.51 6.68 -20.64
C ALA A 224 11.06 5.61 -21.66
N ALA A 225 9.77 5.55 -21.97
CA ALA A 225 9.22 4.68 -23.02
C ALA A 225 9.75 5.06 -24.41
N GLU A 226 9.73 6.34 -24.77
CA GLU A 226 10.28 6.85 -26.02
C GLU A 226 11.78 6.51 -26.13
N ALA A 227 12.56 6.77 -25.08
CA ALA A 227 13.99 6.49 -25.03
C ALA A 227 14.34 4.99 -25.08
N SER A 228 13.42 4.11 -24.69
CA SER A 228 13.61 2.65 -24.72
C SER A 228 13.62 2.05 -26.12
N GLY A 229 13.07 2.75 -27.12
CA GLY A 229 12.86 2.23 -28.47
C GLY A 229 11.76 1.16 -28.58
N ALA A 230 10.94 0.99 -27.54
CA ALA A 230 9.86 0.00 -27.48
C ALA A 230 8.47 0.64 -27.23
N SER A 231 8.34 1.94 -27.48
CA SER A 231 7.12 2.71 -27.18
C SER A 231 5.88 2.18 -27.92
N ASP A 232 6.04 1.61 -29.10
CA ASP A 232 4.98 0.97 -29.89
C ASP A 232 4.37 -0.27 -29.20
N ARG A 233 5.04 -0.83 -28.21
CA ARG A 233 4.63 -1.99 -27.42
C ARG A 233 4.19 -1.65 -26.01
N ILE A 234 4.16 -0.37 -25.66
CA ILE A 234 3.80 0.12 -24.31
C ILE A 234 2.50 0.89 -24.39
N THR A 235 1.53 0.48 -23.59
CA THR A 235 0.23 1.15 -23.48
C THR A 235 0.09 1.79 -22.09
N PHE A 236 -0.09 3.10 -22.06
CA PHE A 236 -0.45 3.83 -20.84
C PHE A 236 -1.97 3.95 -20.76
N ALA A 237 -2.61 3.07 -19.98
CA ALA A 237 -4.06 3.01 -19.85
C ALA A 237 -4.65 4.12 -18.94
N GLY A 238 -3.79 4.83 -18.18
CA GLY A 238 -4.26 5.80 -17.21
C GLY A 238 -5.03 5.13 -16.05
N ALA A 239 -5.91 5.89 -15.42
CA ALA A 239 -6.86 5.34 -14.45
C ALA A 239 -7.97 4.60 -15.19
N VAL A 240 -8.21 3.34 -14.81
CA VAL A 240 -9.25 2.48 -15.39
C VAL A 240 -10.32 2.14 -14.36
N SER A 241 -11.49 1.66 -14.79
CA SER A 241 -12.51 1.14 -13.90
C SER A 241 -12.06 -0.18 -13.25
N ASP A 242 -12.68 -0.53 -12.12
CA ASP A 242 -12.39 -1.79 -11.41
C ASP A 242 -12.60 -3.01 -12.32
N ASP A 243 -13.68 -3.04 -13.11
CA ASP A 243 -13.95 -4.14 -14.06
C ASP A 243 -12.85 -4.25 -15.14
N ALA A 244 -12.38 -3.12 -15.66
CA ALA A 244 -11.28 -3.11 -16.62
C ALA A 244 -9.97 -3.57 -15.97
N LEU A 245 -9.69 -3.16 -14.73
CA LEU A 245 -8.51 -3.60 -14.00
C LEU A 245 -8.55 -5.10 -13.71
N VAL A 246 -9.70 -5.64 -13.29
CA VAL A 246 -9.91 -7.09 -13.12
C VAL A 246 -9.64 -7.85 -14.43
N ALA A 247 -10.13 -7.35 -15.56
CA ALA A 247 -9.89 -7.97 -16.86
C ALA A 247 -8.39 -7.94 -17.24
N LEU A 248 -7.69 -6.83 -16.94
CA LEU A 248 -6.25 -6.72 -17.18
C LEU A 248 -5.44 -7.69 -16.30
N TYR A 249 -5.78 -7.84 -15.04
CA TYR A 249 -5.14 -8.86 -14.18
C TYR A 249 -5.42 -10.26 -14.70
N ARG A 250 -6.67 -10.55 -15.09
CA ARG A 250 -7.12 -11.89 -15.50
C ARG A 250 -6.25 -12.49 -16.60
N ASP A 251 -5.89 -11.69 -17.60
CA ASP A 251 -5.26 -12.18 -18.83
C ASP A 251 -3.78 -11.75 -18.99
N ALA A 252 -3.17 -11.13 -17.96
CA ALA A 252 -1.75 -10.78 -17.98
C ALA A 252 -0.85 -12.03 -17.98
N LEU A 253 0.37 -11.89 -18.48
CA LEU A 253 1.45 -12.87 -18.27
C LEU A 253 1.90 -12.87 -16.81
N CYS A 254 2.23 -11.71 -16.31
CA CYS A 254 2.70 -11.46 -14.94
C CYS A 254 2.48 -9.99 -14.56
N LEU A 255 2.65 -9.69 -13.27
CA LEU A 255 2.77 -8.31 -12.79
C LEU A 255 4.26 -7.96 -12.61
N VAL A 256 4.69 -6.80 -13.10
CA VAL A 256 5.94 -6.15 -12.68
C VAL A 256 5.60 -5.03 -11.71
N TYR A 257 5.96 -5.19 -10.46
CA TYR A 257 5.74 -4.22 -9.38
C TYR A 257 7.00 -4.10 -8.54
N VAL A 258 7.79 -3.06 -8.80
CA VAL A 258 9.14 -2.86 -8.28
C VAL A 258 9.28 -1.52 -7.51
N PRO A 259 8.35 -1.19 -6.59
CA PRO A 259 8.42 0.06 -5.84
C PRO A 259 9.68 0.12 -4.97
N TYR A 260 10.05 1.33 -4.53
CA TYR A 260 11.05 1.51 -3.49
C TYR A 260 10.38 1.49 -2.12
N ASP A 261 10.79 0.58 -1.26
CA ASP A 261 10.41 0.49 0.17
C ASP A 261 8.90 0.67 0.42
N GLU A 262 8.09 -0.14 -0.27
CA GLU A 262 6.63 -0.11 -0.19
C GLU A 262 6.13 -0.52 1.20
N ASP A 263 5.01 0.06 1.64
CA ASP A 263 4.41 -0.27 2.94
C ASP A 263 3.70 -1.63 2.92
N TYR A 264 3.01 -1.96 1.82
CA TYR A 264 2.20 -3.18 1.71
C TYR A 264 2.29 -3.84 0.32
N GLY A 265 1.89 -3.11 -0.72
CA GLY A 265 1.91 -3.62 -2.09
C GLY A 265 0.66 -4.38 -2.49
N LEU A 266 -0.53 -3.75 -2.39
CA LEU A 266 -1.82 -4.36 -2.77
C LEU A 266 -1.83 -4.98 -4.16
N ALA A 267 -1.16 -4.35 -5.14
CA ALA A 267 -1.06 -4.88 -6.51
C ALA A 267 -0.47 -6.30 -6.56
N THR A 268 0.41 -6.65 -5.61
CA THR A 268 0.96 -8.00 -5.47
C THR A 268 -0.13 -9.02 -5.15
N LEU A 269 -0.98 -8.71 -4.15
CA LEU A 269 -2.08 -9.60 -3.75
C LEU A 269 -3.17 -9.66 -4.83
N GLU A 270 -3.41 -8.56 -5.53
CA GLU A 270 -4.33 -8.53 -6.68
C GLU A 270 -3.86 -9.47 -7.79
N ALA A 271 -2.59 -9.39 -8.16
CA ALA A 271 -2.00 -10.29 -9.16
C ALA A 271 -2.06 -11.76 -8.70
N PHE A 272 -1.73 -12.04 -7.44
CA PHE A 272 -1.80 -13.39 -6.89
C PHE A 272 -3.23 -13.95 -6.89
N LEU A 273 -4.23 -13.17 -6.53
CA LEU A 273 -5.64 -13.61 -6.60
C LEU A 273 -6.08 -13.90 -8.04
N ALA A 274 -5.52 -13.18 -9.02
CA ALA A 274 -5.68 -13.46 -10.44
C ALA A 274 -4.74 -14.59 -10.95
N GLN A 275 -4.01 -15.25 -10.04
CA GLN A 275 -3.07 -16.33 -10.35
C GLN A 275 -1.94 -15.89 -11.29
N LYS A 276 -1.46 -14.65 -11.14
CA LYS A 276 -0.35 -14.10 -11.91
C LYS A 276 0.89 -13.99 -11.03
N PRO A 277 2.04 -14.55 -11.47
CA PRO A 277 3.29 -14.38 -10.75
C PRO A 277 3.71 -12.92 -10.74
N VAL A 278 4.44 -12.52 -9.68
CA VAL A 278 4.89 -11.15 -9.49
C VAL A 278 6.40 -11.05 -9.59
N ILE A 279 6.88 -10.08 -10.34
CA ILE A 279 8.29 -9.69 -10.35
C ILE A 279 8.43 -8.42 -9.53
N THR A 280 9.25 -8.49 -8.49
CA THR A 280 9.52 -7.36 -7.58
C THR A 280 11.02 -7.17 -7.38
N ALA A 281 11.42 -6.03 -6.77
CA ALA A 281 12.81 -5.75 -6.52
C ALA A 281 13.20 -6.06 -5.06
N ARG A 282 14.52 -6.29 -4.81
CA ARG A 282 15.05 -6.62 -3.47
C ARG A 282 14.82 -5.54 -2.42
N ASP A 283 14.58 -4.31 -2.84
CA ASP A 283 14.34 -3.16 -1.99
C ASP A 283 12.86 -2.69 -2.01
N SER A 284 11.95 -3.59 -2.40
CA SER A 284 10.53 -3.26 -2.53
C SER A 284 9.71 -3.32 -1.22
N GLY A 285 10.37 -3.41 -0.07
CA GLY A 285 9.73 -3.31 1.24
C GLY A 285 8.64 -4.37 1.47
N GLY A 286 7.44 -3.97 1.88
CA GLY A 286 6.33 -4.85 2.21
C GLY A 286 5.89 -5.80 1.09
N THR A 287 6.21 -5.53 -0.16
CA THR A 287 5.99 -6.45 -1.27
C THR A 287 6.74 -7.78 -1.08
N LEU A 288 7.93 -7.73 -0.45
CA LEU A 288 8.77 -8.89 -0.16
C LEU A 288 8.18 -9.82 0.91
N GLU A 289 7.17 -9.39 1.63
CA GLU A 289 6.45 -10.25 2.59
C GLU A 289 5.58 -11.28 1.88
N PHE A 290 5.19 -10.98 0.65
CA PHE A 290 4.32 -11.83 -0.16
C PHE A 290 5.07 -12.55 -1.27
N VAL A 291 6.02 -11.88 -1.94
CA VAL A 291 6.77 -12.46 -3.07
C VAL A 291 7.96 -13.27 -2.54
N ARG A 292 7.97 -14.56 -2.88
CA ARG A 292 9.06 -15.51 -2.60
C ARG A 292 9.73 -15.88 -3.90
N ASP A 293 11.04 -15.62 -3.98
CA ASP A 293 11.82 -15.88 -5.20
C ASP A 293 11.77 -17.35 -5.60
N GLY A 294 11.38 -17.61 -6.86
CA GLY A 294 11.25 -18.96 -7.42
C GLY A 294 10.06 -19.79 -6.92
N ASP A 295 9.23 -19.29 -5.99
CA ASP A 295 8.05 -19.97 -5.47
C ASP A 295 6.73 -19.41 -6.02
N ASN A 296 6.54 -18.08 -5.96
CA ASN A 296 5.33 -17.42 -6.45
C ASN A 296 5.62 -16.17 -7.32
N GLY A 297 6.89 -15.96 -7.63
CA GLY A 297 7.37 -14.85 -8.43
C GLY A 297 8.87 -14.79 -8.45
N PHE A 298 9.42 -13.63 -8.81
CA PHE A 298 10.85 -13.38 -8.80
C PHE A 298 11.20 -12.10 -8.04
N VAL A 299 12.29 -12.17 -7.26
CA VAL A 299 12.88 -11.03 -6.57
C VAL A 299 14.21 -10.69 -7.27
N VAL A 300 14.25 -9.55 -7.96
CA VAL A 300 15.37 -9.17 -8.82
C VAL A 300 16.07 -7.91 -8.31
N GLU A 301 17.26 -7.61 -8.84
CA GLU A 301 17.86 -6.29 -8.67
C GLU A 301 16.95 -5.21 -9.28
N PRO A 302 16.90 -3.97 -8.74
CA PRO A 302 16.13 -2.87 -9.27
C PRO A 302 16.75 -2.30 -10.57
N ASP A 303 16.84 -3.16 -11.57
CA ASP A 303 17.50 -2.94 -12.84
C ASP A 303 16.63 -3.44 -14.00
N PRO A 304 16.51 -2.69 -15.12
CA PRO A 304 15.68 -3.09 -16.26
C PRO A 304 16.07 -4.43 -16.89
N VAL A 305 17.36 -4.76 -16.94
CA VAL A 305 17.83 -6.03 -17.54
C VAL A 305 17.45 -7.21 -16.65
N ALA A 306 17.58 -7.06 -15.32
CA ALA A 306 17.16 -8.08 -14.37
C ALA A 306 15.63 -8.31 -14.41
N VAL A 307 14.84 -7.24 -14.49
CA VAL A 307 13.38 -7.31 -14.66
C VAL A 307 13.04 -8.05 -15.97
N ALA A 308 13.68 -7.66 -17.09
CA ALA A 308 13.45 -8.32 -18.39
C ALA A 308 13.82 -9.81 -18.37
N GLY A 309 14.93 -10.16 -17.72
CA GLY A 309 15.36 -11.56 -17.57
C GLY A 309 14.32 -12.42 -16.83
N ALA A 310 13.68 -11.88 -15.78
CA ALA A 310 12.60 -12.57 -15.07
C ALA A 310 11.33 -12.70 -15.94
N VAL A 311 10.93 -11.64 -16.65
CA VAL A 311 9.79 -11.70 -17.59
C VAL A 311 10.04 -12.73 -18.69
N ALA A 312 11.24 -12.76 -19.29
CA ALA A 312 11.58 -13.70 -20.35
C ALA A 312 11.51 -15.16 -19.89
N LYS A 313 11.88 -15.47 -18.64
CA LYS A 313 11.72 -16.82 -18.06
C LYS A 313 10.25 -17.22 -17.99
N LEU A 314 9.37 -16.31 -17.57
CA LEU A 314 7.92 -16.57 -17.49
C LEU A 314 7.30 -16.75 -18.87
N ASP A 315 7.75 -15.98 -19.85
CA ASP A 315 7.26 -16.10 -21.25
C ASP A 315 7.70 -17.42 -21.89
N ALA A 316 8.94 -17.85 -21.66
CA ALA A 316 9.51 -19.07 -22.23
C ALA A 316 8.94 -20.35 -21.61
N ASP A 317 8.51 -20.31 -20.34
CA ASP A 317 7.98 -21.48 -19.61
C ASP A 317 6.61 -21.16 -18.99
N ARG A 318 5.56 -21.46 -19.74
CA ARG A 318 4.17 -21.24 -19.28
C ARG A 318 3.75 -22.20 -18.17
N ALA A 319 4.37 -23.35 -18.06
CA ALA A 319 4.12 -24.29 -16.95
C ALA A 319 4.68 -23.75 -15.64
N LEU A 320 5.90 -23.20 -15.66
CA LEU A 320 6.49 -22.46 -14.53
C LEU A 320 5.61 -21.28 -14.13
N THR A 321 5.17 -20.49 -15.11
CA THR A 321 4.32 -19.31 -14.88
C THR A 321 3.02 -19.70 -14.17
N ALA A 322 2.39 -20.79 -14.61
CA ALA A 322 1.17 -21.30 -14.00
C ALA A 322 1.41 -21.81 -12.57
N SER A 323 2.52 -22.52 -12.33
CA SER A 323 2.89 -23.01 -11.00
C SER A 323 3.12 -21.85 -10.02
N LEU A 324 3.93 -20.86 -10.40
CA LEU A 324 4.20 -19.69 -9.56
C LEU A 324 2.92 -18.89 -9.26
N GLY A 325 2.06 -18.69 -10.27
CA GLY A 325 0.78 -18.03 -10.08
C GLY A 325 -0.16 -18.76 -9.12
N ALA A 326 -0.19 -20.11 -9.18
CA ALA A 326 -0.99 -20.93 -8.28
C ALA A 326 -0.54 -20.77 -6.81
N HIS A 327 0.77 -20.85 -6.55
CA HIS A 327 1.32 -20.67 -5.20
C HIS A 327 1.03 -19.24 -4.66
N GLY A 328 1.14 -18.20 -5.52
CA GLY A 328 0.76 -16.85 -5.13
C GLY A 328 -0.70 -16.75 -4.71
N ARG A 329 -1.60 -17.36 -5.49
CA ARG A 329 -3.04 -17.39 -5.18
C ARG A 329 -3.36 -18.12 -3.88
N ASP A 330 -2.70 -19.24 -3.61
CA ASP A 330 -2.90 -19.99 -2.37
C ASP A 330 -2.49 -19.14 -1.16
N LEU A 331 -1.37 -18.43 -1.24
CA LEU A 331 -0.95 -17.49 -0.21
C LEU A 331 -1.99 -16.35 -0.04
N ALA A 332 -2.37 -15.66 -1.12
CA ALA A 332 -3.25 -14.50 -1.03
C ALA A 332 -4.63 -14.85 -0.45
N ARG A 333 -5.13 -16.06 -0.66
CA ARG A 333 -6.41 -16.55 -0.10
C ARG A 333 -6.40 -16.76 1.41
N THR A 334 -5.23 -16.86 2.03
CA THR A 334 -5.14 -16.95 3.50
C THR A 334 -5.40 -15.62 4.20
N ILE A 335 -5.32 -14.53 3.48
CA ILE A 335 -5.53 -13.17 4.01
C ILE A 335 -7.01 -12.85 3.94
N THR A 336 -7.65 -12.68 5.10
CA THR A 336 -9.11 -12.52 5.21
C THR A 336 -9.51 -11.33 6.09
N TRP A 337 -10.67 -10.76 5.79
CA TRP A 337 -11.26 -9.70 6.64
C TRP A 337 -11.70 -10.21 8.00
N ASP A 338 -12.07 -11.48 8.14
CA ASP A 338 -12.48 -12.04 9.44
C ASP A 338 -11.33 -11.94 10.45
N THR A 339 -10.11 -12.33 10.04
CA THR A 339 -8.91 -12.17 10.89
C THR A 339 -8.68 -10.73 11.31
N VAL A 340 -8.87 -9.77 10.40
CA VAL A 340 -8.69 -8.32 10.68
C VAL A 340 -9.73 -7.84 11.69
N ILE A 341 -11.00 -8.10 11.42
CA ILE A 341 -12.11 -7.61 12.25
C ILE A 341 -12.05 -8.22 13.64
N ASP A 342 -11.84 -9.52 13.76
CA ASP A 342 -11.74 -10.21 15.07
C ASP A 342 -10.62 -9.60 15.92
N ARG A 343 -9.49 -9.30 15.33
CA ARG A 343 -8.36 -8.67 16.04
C ARG A 343 -8.65 -7.24 16.47
N LEU A 344 -9.19 -6.42 15.58
CA LEU A 344 -9.51 -5.02 15.91
C LEU A 344 -10.58 -4.93 17.01
N LEU A 345 -11.61 -5.79 16.96
CA LEU A 345 -12.70 -5.80 17.93
C LEU A 345 -12.35 -6.47 19.27
N SER A 346 -11.25 -7.21 19.35
CA SER A 346 -10.83 -7.89 20.60
C SER A 346 -10.46 -6.96 21.76
N HIS A 347 -10.41 -5.65 21.52
CA HIS A 347 -10.07 -4.60 22.50
C HIS A 347 -11.29 -3.87 23.09
N GLY A 348 -12.50 -4.31 22.78
CA GLY A 348 -13.75 -3.71 23.24
C GLY A 348 -14.23 -4.14 24.61
#